data_6e6dfa57092fe890e613f3a619269040
#
_entry.id   6e6dfa57092fe890e613f3a619269040
#
_cell.length_a   1.000
_cell.length_b   1.000
_cell.length_c   1.000
_cell.angle_alpha   90.00
_cell.angle_beta   90.00
_cell.angle_gamma   90.00
#
_symmetry.space_group_name_H-M   'P 1'
#
loop_
_entity.id
_entity.type
_entity.pdbx_description
1 polymer ?
#
loop_
_entity_poly.entity_id
_entity_poly.type
_entity_poly.pdbx_seq_one_letter_code
_entity_poly.pdbx_strand_id
1 'polypeptide(L)'
;DYIRMYALYTEGGIYLDSDVKILKRFDDFLHYSFFSSLEYHPSQLEQTGSIHRISPEGKRIGDDYISGMQIQAAVMGAEPQCPFVKDVLDWYVHKQFSKDLSADMFAPLIYAQLAEKYGFLYLDKDQDLKDNMHIFRSEIFAGNKHEVTPASYAIHLCAHSWKNSLLDKLLLFIKKLKKA
;
A
#
# COMPACT_ATOMS: atom_id res chain seq x y z
N ASP A 1 4.58 -4.10 9.67
CA ASP A 1 3.21 -4.09 9.11
C ASP A 1 2.14 -4.40 10.15
N TYR A 2 2.30 -5.44 11.00
CA TYR A 2 1.34 -5.77 12.06
C TYR A 2 1.03 -4.59 12.99
N ILE A 3 2.06 -3.87 13.47
CA ILE A 3 1.89 -2.75 14.42
C ILE A 3 1.02 -1.62 13.87
N ARG A 4 1.18 -1.28 12.56
CA ARG A 4 0.36 -0.24 11.92
C ARG A 4 -1.12 -0.62 11.87
N MET A 5 -1.41 -1.89 11.56
CA MET A 5 -2.78 -2.39 11.54
C MET A 5 -3.36 -2.52 12.95
N TYR A 6 -2.55 -2.92 13.94
CA TYR A 6 -2.98 -2.97 15.33
C TYR A 6 -3.36 -1.58 15.85
N ALA A 7 -2.54 -0.56 15.59
CA ALA A 7 -2.84 0.81 15.96
C ALA A 7 -4.13 1.33 15.30
N LEU A 8 -4.30 1.09 13.99
CA LEU A 8 -5.53 1.45 13.27
C LEU A 8 -6.76 0.72 13.81
N TYR A 9 -6.62 -0.55 14.22
CA TYR A 9 -7.72 -1.32 14.77
C TYR A 9 -8.15 -0.82 16.16
N THR A 10 -7.17 -0.50 17.02
CA THR A 10 -7.47 -0.10 18.40
C THR A 10 -7.87 1.36 18.53
N GLU A 11 -7.18 2.26 17.86
CA GLU A 11 -7.33 3.70 18.01
C GLU A 11 -8.07 4.34 16.82
N GLY A 12 -8.05 3.70 15.65
CA GLY A 12 -8.46 4.34 14.40
C GLY A 12 -7.51 5.45 13.96
N GLY A 13 -8.02 6.36 13.11
CA GLY A 13 -7.27 7.52 12.65
C GLY A 13 -6.53 7.28 11.34
N ILE A 14 -5.47 8.05 11.09
CA ILE A 14 -4.70 8.02 9.84
C ILE A 14 -3.27 7.57 10.14
N TYR A 15 -2.85 6.47 9.50
CA TYR A 15 -1.47 6.00 9.51
C TYR A 15 -0.71 6.57 8.33
N LEU A 16 0.50 7.05 8.59
CA LEU A 16 1.43 7.54 7.58
C LEU A 16 2.82 6.95 7.82
N ASP A 17 3.47 6.43 6.78
CA ASP A 17 4.89 6.12 6.85
C ASP A 17 5.71 7.40 7.07
N SER A 18 6.87 7.29 7.71
CA SER A 18 7.71 8.44 8.07
C SER A 18 8.28 9.20 6.86
N ASP A 19 8.23 8.62 5.68
CA ASP A 19 8.64 9.19 4.40
C ASP A 19 7.46 9.58 3.49
N VAL A 20 6.28 9.77 4.08
CA VAL A 20 5.12 10.36 3.39
C VAL A 20 5.14 11.88 3.54
N LYS A 21 4.98 12.58 2.43
CA LYS A 21 4.75 14.03 2.39
C LYS A 21 3.28 14.32 2.13
N ILE A 22 2.62 15.01 3.07
CA ILE A 22 1.23 15.46 2.92
C ILE A 22 1.19 16.71 2.04
N LEU A 23 0.25 16.75 1.09
CA LEU A 23 0.01 17.88 0.17
C LEU A 23 -1.29 18.61 0.47
N LYS A 24 -2.32 17.88 0.94
CA LYS A 24 -3.65 18.40 1.26
C LYS A 24 -4.17 17.77 2.55
N ARG A 25 -5.18 18.39 3.17
CA ARG A 25 -5.89 17.83 4.32
C ARG A 25 -6.70 16.60 3.89
N PHE A 26 -6.89 15.66 4.83
CA PHE A 26 -7.61 14.41 4.58
C PHE A 26 -9.06 14.44 5.10
N ASP A 27 -9.59 15.62 5.43
CA ASP A 27 -10.95 15.76 6.00
C ASP A 27 -12.02 15.11 5.13
N ASP A 28 -11.85 15.19 3.81
CA ASP A 28 -12.78 14.61 2.82
C ASP A 28 -12.85 13.07 2.89
N PHE A 29 -11.90 12.42 3.56
CA PHE A 29 -11.81 10.96 3.63
C PHE A 29 -12.27 10.37 4.96
N LEU A 30 -12.49 11.22 5.99
CA LEU A 30 -12.77 10.78 7.36
C LEU A 30 -14.14 10.14 7.55
N HIS A 31 -14.99 10.13 6.53
CA HIS A 31 -16.30 9.48 6.56
C HIS A 31 -16.26 8.01 6.13
N TYR A 32 -15.12 7.53 5.62
CA TYR A 32 -14.93 6.12 5.27
C TYR A 32 -14.51 5.29 6.49
N SER A 33 -15.00 4.07 6.58
CA SER A 33 -14.58 3.12 7.63
C SER A 33 -13.14 2.66 7.45
N PHE A 34 -12.69 2.60 6.20
CA PHE A 34 -11.30 2.41 5.80
C PHE A 34 -11.05 3.11 4.47
N PHE A 35 -9.89 3.74 4.34
CA PHE A 35 -9.42 4.25 3.04
C PHE A 35 -7.92 4.06 2.85
N SER A 36 -7.56 3.86 1.60
CA SER A 36 -6.19 3.91 1.07
C SER A 36 -6.24 4.20 -0.43
N SER A 37 -5.15 4.05 -1.15
CA SER A 37 -5.12 4.10 -2.61
C SER A 37 -4.52 2.84 -3.21
N LEU A 38 -4.75 2.66 -4.50
CA LEU A 38 -3.96 1.73 -5.28
C LEU A 38 -2.49 2.15 -5.29
N GLU A 39 -1.62 1.16 -5.29
CA GLU A 39 -0.23 1.28 -5.67
C GLU A 39 -0.07 0.59 -7.02
N TYR A 40 0.18 1.36 -8.08
CA TYR A 40 0.18 0.89 -9.46
C TYR A 40 1.56 1.04 -10.10
N HIS A 41 2.14 -0.09 -10.48
CA HIS A 41 3.45 -0.21 -11.12
C HIS A 41 3.32 -0.99 -12.44
N PRO A 42 2.98 -0.34 -13.56
CA PRO A 42 2.73 -1.01 -14.85
C PRO A 42 3.87 -1.94 -15.28
N SER A 43 5.11 -1.47 -15.16
CA SER A 43 6.29 -2.26 -15.53
C SER A 43 6.41 -3.54 -14.70
N GLN A 44 6.09 -3.49 -13.40
CA GLN A 44 6.12 -4.67 -12.54
C GLN A 44 4.98 -5.63 -12.88
N LEU A 45 3.79 -5.09 -13.17
CA LEU A 45 2.62 -5.87 -13.56
C LEU A 45 2.90 -6.71 -14.83
N GLU A 46 3.59 -6.12 -15.82
CA GLU A 46 4.00 -6.79 -17.05
C GLU A 46 5.14 -7.80 -16.80
N GLN A 47 6.24 -7.37 -16.15
CA GLN A 47 7.44 -8.21 -15.92
C GLN A 47 7.15 -9.47 -15.11
N THR A 48 6.19 -9.40 -14.18
CA THR A 48 5.76 -10.57 -13.39
C THR A 48 4.70 -11.42 -14.07
N GLY A 49 4.21 -11.01 -15.25
CA GLY A 49 3.09 -11.66 -15.93
C GLY A 49 1.75 -11.53 -15.19
N SER A 50 1.69 -10.69 -14.16
CA SER A 50 0.48 -10.50 -13.35
C SER A 50 -0.69 -9.92 -14.15
N ILE A 51 -0.42 -9.20 -15.22
CA ILE A 51 -1.44 -8.68 -16.14
C ILE A 51 -2.35 -9.78 -16.70
N HIS A 52 -1.80 -10.97 -16.95
CA HIS A 52 -2.55 -12.12 -17.49
C HIS A 52 -3.40 -12.84 -16.43
N ARG A 53 -3.23 -12.45 -15.15
CA ARG A 53 -3.98 -12.97 -14.01
C ARG A 53 -5.10 -12.04 -13.54
N ILE A 54 -5.41 -11.01 -14.34
CA ILE A 54 -6.51 -10.09 -14.11
C ILE A 54 -7.54 -10.25 -15.24
N SER A 55 -8.81 -10.50 -14.88
CA SER A 55 -9.90 -10.52 -15.85
C SER A 55 -10.20 -9.12 -16.40
N PRO A 56 -10.93 -8.99 -17.52
CA PRO A 56 -11.37 -7.69 -18.03
C PRO A 56 -12.17 -6.86 -17.01
N GLU A 57 -12.86 -7.50 -16.07
CA GLU A 57 -13.63 -6.87 -15.00
C GLU A 57 -12.75 -6.50 -13.78
N GLY A 58 -11.44 -6.79 -13.84
CA GLY A 58 -10.49 -6.49 -12.75
C GLY A 58 -10.45 -7.53 -11.64
N LYS A 59 -10.98 -8.74 -11.84
CA LYS A 59 -10.91 -9.82 -10.84
C LYS A 59 -9.63 -10.63 -11.02
N ARG A 60 -9.06 -11.09 -9.91
CA ARG A 60 -7.93 -12.01 -9.93
C ARG A 60 -8.34 -13.38 -10.47
N ILE A 61 -7.49 -13.95 -11.32
CA ILE A 61 -7.59 -15.30 -11.86
C ILE A 61 -6.52 -16.18 -11.18
N GLY A 62 -6.95 -17.29 -10.57
CA GLY A 62 -6.05 -18.17 -9.82
C GLY A 62 -5.72 -17.66 -8.41
N ASP A 63 -4.72 -18.26 -7.77
CA ASP A 63 -4.41 -18.04 -6.34
C ASP A 63 -3.19 -17.16 -6.10
N ASP A 64 -2.38 -16.90 -7.13
CA ASP A 64 -1.18 -16.08 -7.02
C ASP A 64 -1.49 -14.60 -6.79
N TYR A 65 -0.63 -13.90 -6.05
CA TYR A 65 -0.71 -12.46 -5.86
C TYR A 65 -0.56 -11.68 -7.17
N ILE A 66 -1.22 -10.55 -7.27
CA ILE A 66 -1.10 -9.61 -8.38
C ILE A 66 -0.02 -8.57 -8.05
N SER A 67 1.20 -8.79 -8.53
CA SER A 67 2.29 -7.84 -8.36
C SER A 67 2.16 -6.65 -9.31
N GLY A 68 2.36 -5.44 -8.79
CA GLY A 68 2.30 -4.21 -9.57
C GLY A 68 0.92 -3.53 -9.60
N MET A 69 -0.09 -4.13 -8.97
CA MET A 69 -1.39 -3.49 -8.71
C MET A 69 -1.92 -3.98 -7.36
N GLN A 70 -1.73 -3.18 -6.33
CA GLN A 70 -1.97 -3.55 -4.95
C GLN A 70 -2.51 -2.37 -4.13
N ILE A 71 -2.87 -2.60 -2.86
CA ILE A 71 -3.29 -1.51 -1.96
C ILE A 71 -2.07 -0.95 -1.23
N GLN A 72 -1.85 0.36 -1.34
CA GLN A 72 -0.75 1.05 -0.69
C GLN A 72 -0.81 0.90 0.84
N ALA A 73 0.35 0.66 1.46
CA ALA A 73 0.47 0.50 2.91
C ALA A 73 1.03 1.75 3.62
N ALA A 74 1.48 2.77 2.87
CA ALA A 74 2.13 3.96 3.41
C ALA A 74 1.16 5.04 3.89
N VAL A 75 -0.06 5.07 3.34
CA VAL A 75 -1.14 6.00 3.72
C VAL A 75 -2.42 5.22 3.87
N MET A 76 -2.95 5.13 5.07
CA MET A 76 -4.21 4.44 5.36
C MET A 76 -4.98 5.18 6.46
N GLY A 77 -6.29 5.23 6.33
CA GLY A 77 -7.17 5.66 7.41
C GLY A 77 -8.16 4.56 7.79
N ALA A 78 -8.51 4.48 9.05
CA ALA A 78 -9.54 3.53 9.50
C ALA A 78 -10.32 4.06 10.71
N GLU A 79 -11.57 3.64 10.81
CA GLU A 79 -12.31 3.71 12.07
C GLU A 79 -11.80 2.65 13.05
N PRO A 80 -11.88 2.88 14.39
CA PRO A 80 -11.58 1.83 15.35
C PRO A 80 -12.44 0.59 15.08
N GLN A 81 -11.85 -0.59 15.26
CA GLN A 81 -12.50 -1.89 15.08
C GLN A 81 -13.01 -2.15 13.63
N CYS A 82 -12.46 -1.47 12.63
CA CYS A 82 -12.77 -1.71 11.22
C CYS A 82 -12.64 -3.21 10.86
N PRO A 83 -13.67 -3.84 10.25
CA PRO A 83 -13.66 -5.27 9.92
C PRO A 83 -12.51 -5.67 8.98
N PHE A 84 -12.21 -4.87 7.97
CA PHE A 84 -11.07 -5.14 7.07
C PHE A 84 -9.75 -5.15 7.81
N VAL A 85 -9.52 -4.18 8.72
CA VAL A 85 -8.29 -4.12 9.53
C VAL A 85 -8.19 -5.34 10.44
N LYS A 86 -9.33 -5.82 10.98
CA LYS A 86 -9.40 -7.07 11.76
C LYS A 86 -8.95 -8.28 10.94
N ASP A 87 -9.46 -8.41 9.70
CA ASP A 87 -9.08 -9.51 8.83
C ASP A 87 -7.58 -9.53 8.51
N VAL A 88 -6.97 -8.36 8.32
CA VAL A 88 -5.53 -8.24 8.12
C VAL A 88 -4.77 -8.69 9.37
N LEU A 89 -5.22 -8.28 10.56
CA LEU A 89 -4.62 -8.73 11.82
C LEU A 89 -4.74 -10.24 12.01
N ASP A 90 -5.91 -10.81 11.73
CA ASP A 90 -6.15 -12.25 11.83
C ASP A 90 -5.26 -13.03 10.85
N TRP A 91 -5.05 -12.49 9.65
CA TRP A 91 -4.12 -13.08 8.70
C TRP A 91 -2.70 -13.15 9.28
N TYR A 92 -2.20 -12.07 9.92
CA TYR A 92 -0.87 -12.03 10.53
C TYR A 92 -0.72 -12.97 11.73
N VAL A 93 -1.76 -13.17 12.55
CA VAL A 93 -1.71 -14.06 13.73
C VAL A 93 -1.36 -15.50 13.34
N HIS A 94 -1.77 -15.93 12.15
CA HIS A 94 -1.53 -17.30 11.66
C HIS A 94 -0.22 -17.43 10.86
N LYS A 95 0.60 -16.37 10.76
CA LYS A 95 1.86 -16.39 10.02
C LYS A 95 3.05 -16.31 10.97
N GLN A 96 4.07 -17.13 10.72
CA GLN A 96 5.36 -16.95 11.38
C GLN A 96 6.10 -15.79 10.75
N PHE A 97 6.67 -14.92 11.59
CA PHE A 97 7.56 -13.87 11.10
C PHE A 97 8.77 -14.49 10.40
N SER A 98 9.01 -14.10 9.16
CA SER A 98 10.21 -14.45 8.40
C SER A 98 10.96 -13.18 8.02
N LYS A 99 12.29 -13.26 8.01
CA LYS A 99 13.14 -12.20 7.43
C LYS A 99 13.21 -12.30 5.91
N ASP A 100 12.75 -13.41 5.34
CA ASP A 100 12.67 -13.59 3.90
C ASP A 100 11.53 -12.71 3.38
N LEU A 101 11.86 -11.74 2.52
CA LEU A 101 10.91 -10.84 1.87
C LEU A 101 10.21 -11.57 0.72
N SER A 102 9.56 -12.69 1.02
CA SER A 102 8.71 -13.38 0.05
C SER A 102 7.46 -12.53 -0.24
N ALA A 103 6.84 -12.71 -1.40
CA ALA A 103 5.58 -12.06 -1.75
C ALA A 103 4.50 -12.28 -0.67
N ASP A 104 4.55 -13.45 0.01
CA ASP A 104 3.65 -13.83 1.09
C ASP A 104 3.74 -12.96 2.35
N MET A 105 4.72 -12.06 2.44
CA MET A 105 4.92 -11.15 3.58
C MET A 105 4.84 -9.69 3.18
N PHE A 106 4.59 -9.38 1.90
CA PHE A 106 4.53 -8.01 1.42
C PHE A 106 3.13 -7.41 1.63
N ALA A 107 3.02 -6.51 2.58
CA ALA A 107 1.75 -5.94 3.06
C ALA A 107 0.81 -5.44 1.95
N PRO A 108 1.23 -4.67 0.94
CA PRO A 108 0.36 -4.21 -0.12
C PRO A 108 -0.35 -5.33 -0.89
N LEU A 109 0.34 -6.47 -1.14
CA LEU A 109 -0.24 -7.63 -1.82
C LEU A 109 -1.28 -8.33 -0.95
N ILE A 110 -0.97 -8.49 0.35
CA ILE A 110 -1.86 -9.10 1.33
C ILE A 110 -3.15 -8.27 1.46
N TYR A 111 -3.02 -6.94 1.56
CA TYR A 111 -4.17 -6.04 1.68
C TYR A 111 -5.08 -6.12 0.46
N ALA A 112 -4.52 -6.12 -0.76
CA ALA A 112 -5.28 -6.25 -1.98
C ALA A 112 -6.05 -7.59 -2.03
N GLN A 113 -5.38 -8.71 -1.72
CA GLN A 113 -6.01 -10.02 -1.71
C GLN A 113 -7.15 -10.13 -0.68
N LEU A 114 -6.94 -9.62 0.55
CA LEU A 114 -7.97 -9.64 1.58
C LEU A 114 -9.14 -8.69 1.25
N ALA A 115 -8.88 -7.59 0.53
CA ALA A 115 -9.92 -6.65 0.11
C ALA A 115 -10.85 -7.22 -0.97
N GLU A 116 -10.47 -8.29 -1.69
CA GLU A 116 -11.31 -8.93 -2.71
C GLU A 116 -12.69 -9.33 -2.16
N LYS A 117 -12.77 -9.81 -0.92
CA LYS A 117 -14.06 -10.16 -0.29
C LYS A 117 -14.96 -8.96 -0.04
N TYR A 118 -14.37 -7.76 0.01
CA TYR A 118 -15.10 -6.49 0.12
C TYR A 118 -15.45 -5.90 -1.24
N GLY A 119 -15.03 -6.54 -2.34
CA GLY A 119 -15.34 -6.13 -3.70
C GLY A 119 -14.21 -5.39 -4.41
N PHE A 120 -12.99 -5.40 -3.86
CA PHE A 120 -11.82 -4.82 -4.51
C PHE A 120 -11.54 -5.45 -5.87
N LEU A 121 -11.23 -4.59 -6.83
CA LEU A 121 -10.88 -4.96 -8.20
C LEU A 121 -9.48 -4.41 -8.53
N TYR A 122 -8.71 -5.18 -9.26
CA TYR A 122 -7.39 -4.77 -9.76
C TYR A 122 -7.54 -3.84 -10.97
N LEU A 123 -8.07 -2.63 -10.72
CA LEU A 123 -8.31 -1.57 -11.70
C LEU A 123 -7.91 -0.23 -11.08
N ASP A 124 -7.07 0.56 -11.77
CA ASP A 124 -6.64 1.88 -11.26
C ASP A 124 -7.76 2.92 -11.42
N LYS A 125 -8.71 2.87 -10.50
CA LYS A 125 -9.86 3.78 -10.39
C LYS A 125 -10.33 3.89 -8.94
N ASP A 126 -11.12 4.91 -8.65
CA ASP A 126 -11.79 5.03 -7.36
C ASP A 126 -12.82 3.89 -7.19
N GLN A 127 -12.85 3.25 -6.02
CA GLN A 127 -13.66 2.07 -5.73
C GLN A 127 -14.33 2.19 -4.37
N ASP A 128 -15.66 2.22 -4.37
CA ASP A 128 -16.46 2.04 -3.18
C ASP A 128 -16.61 0.54 -2.91
N LEU A 129 -16.16 0.10 -1.76
CA LEU A 129 -16.21 -1.30 -1.34
C LEU A 129 -17.27 -1.50 -0.26
N LYS A 130 -17.54 -2.76 0.11
CA LYS A 130 -18.43 -3.09 1.23
C LYS A 130 -17.95 -2.43 2.54
N ASP A 131 -18.86 -2.32 3.49
CA ASP A 131 -18.61 -1.79 4.84
C ASP A 131 -18.05 -0.36 4.83
N ASN A 132 -18.49 0.47 3.88
CA ASN A 132 -18.09 1.87 3.71
C ASN A 132 -16.57 2.06 3.55
N MET A 133 -15.88 1.08 2.94
CA MET A 133 -14.47 1.20 2.59
C MET A 133 -14.30 1.91 1.25
N HIS A 134 -13.20 2.64 1.07
CA HIS A 134 -12.85 3.27 -0.19
C HIS A 134 -11.39 3.06 -0.56
N ILE A 135 -11.14 2.65 -1.80
CA ILE A 135 -9.79 2.59 -2.37
C ILE A 135 -9.72 3.58 -3.53
N PHE A 136 -8.91 4.61 -3.34
CA PHE A 136 -8.67 5.63 -4.36
C PHE A 136 -7.78 5.10 -5.48
N ARG A 137 -7.89 5.71 -6.67
CA ARG A 137 -6.91 5.52 -7.75
C ARG A 137 -5.51 5.96 -7.31
N SER A 138 -4.49 5.43 -7.95
CA SER A 138 -3.09 5.51 -7.51
C SER A 138 -2.54 6.93 -7.34
N GLU A 139 -2.99 7.91 -8.15
CA GLU A 139 -2.52 9.29 -8.09
C GLU A 139 -2.90 10.04 -6.79
N ILE A 140 -3.92 9.55 -6.05
CA ILE A 140 -4.40 10.26 -4.83
C ILE A 140 -3.34 10.22 -3.72
N PHE A 141 -2.68 9.07 -3.52
CA PHE A 141 -1.51 8.94 -2.66
C PHE A 141 -0.33 8.48 -3.52
N ALA A 142 0.23 9.40 -4.29
CA ALA A 142 1.23 9.12 -5.31
C ALA A 142 2.44 8.34 -4.77
N GLY A 143 2.86 7.31 -5.47
CA GLY A 143 3.98 6.45 -5.11
C GLY A 143 5.35 7.10 -5.33
N ASN A 144 5.42 8.20 -6.08
CA ASN A 144 6.63 8.97 -6.30
C ASN A 144 6.31 10.38 -6.84
N LYS A 145 7.34 11.23 -6.97
CA LYS A 145 7.18 12.62 -7.39
C LYS A 145 6.67 12.80 -8.84
N HIS A 146 6.86 11.82 -9.70
CA HIS A 146 6.46 11.88 -11.12
C HIS A 146 4.98 11.52 -11.30
N GLU A 147 4.37 10.85 -10.32
CA GLU A 147 2.96 10.46 -10.32
C GLU A 147 2.05 11.54 -9.69
N VAL A 148 2.64 12.61 -9.16
CA VAL A 148 1.88 13.69 -8.52
C VAL A 148 1.09 14.49 -9.55
N THR A 149 -0.20 14.65 -9.28
CA THR A 149 -1.14 15.46 -10.05
C THR A 149 -1.79 16.51 -9.15
N PRO A 150 -2.57 17.44 -9.69
CA PRO A 150 -3.39 18.34 -8.88
C PRO A 150 -4.40 17.62 -7.99
N ALA A 151 -4.74 16.35 -8.28
CA ALA A 151 -5.62 15.52 -7.46
C ALA A 151 -4.91 14.90 -6.25
N SER A 152 -3.58 14.83 -6.23
CA SER A 152 -2.83 14.14 -5.17
C SER A 152 -2.96 14.83 -3.80
N TYR A 153 -3.12 14.02 -2.75
CA TYR A 153 -3.21 14.42 -1.34
C TYR A 153 -1.93 14.12 -0.56
N ALA A 154 -1.18 13.11 -0.98
CA ALA A 154 0.10 12.74 -0.38
C ALA A 154 1.07 12.16 -1.41
N ILE A 155 2.36 12.13 -1.05
CA ILE A 155 3.42 11.46 -1.83
C ILE A 155 4.15 10.52 -0.90
N HIS A 156 4.27 9.27 -1.27
CA HIS A 156 5.18 8.32 -0.66
C HIS A 156 6.56 8.44 -1.31
N LEU A 157 7.57 8.85 -0.56
CA LEU A 157 8.90 9.14 -1.11
C LEU A 157 9.77 7.88 -1.29
N CYS A 158 9.31 6.71 -0.83
CA CYS A 158 9.96 5.41 -0.94
C CYS A 158 11.45 5.47 -0.54
N ALA A 159 11.77 6.11 0.60
CA ALA A 159 13.13 6.35 1.05
C ALA A 159 13.89 5.04 1.38
N HIS A 160 13.17 3.92 1.56
CA HIS A 160 13.72 2.60 1.88
C HIS A 160 14.77 2.64 3.01
N SER A 161 14.57 3.49 4.02
CA SER A 161 15.54 3.74 5.11
C SER A 161 15.95 2.46 5.85
N TRP A 162 15.10 1.45 5.84
CA TRP A 162 15.34 0.12 6.43
C TRP A 162 16.26 -0.78 5.60
N LYS A 163 16.46 -0.49 4.29
CA LYS A 163 17.38 -1.23 3.41
C LYS A 163 18.83 -0.78 3.54
N ASN A 164 19.07 0.45 4.02
CA ASN A 164 20.40 1.03 4.07
C ASN A 164 21.06 0.68 5.40
N SER A 165 21.94 -0.30 5.39
CA SER A 165 22.87 -0.52 6.50
C SER A 165 23.77 0.73 6.69
N LEU A 166 24.37 0.89 7.87
CA LEU A 166 25.39 1.94 8.10
C LEU A 166 26.49 1.91 7.04
N LEU A 167 26.83 0.71 6.57
CA LEU A 167 27.83 0.49 5.51
C LEU A 167 27.38 1.07 4.17
N ASP A 168 26.12 0.90 3.79
CA ASP A 168 25.57 1.43 2.54
C ASP A 168 25.50 2.97 2.57
N LYS A 169 25.16 3.55 3.71
CA LYS A 169 25.19 5.01 3.91
C LYS A 169 26.62 5.56 3.79
N LEU A 170 27.62 4.86 4.33
CA LEU A 170 29.04 5.23 4.23
C LEU A 170 29.52 5.11 2.76
N LEU A 171 29.17 4.04 2.06
CA LEU A 171 29.51 3.86 0.65
C LEU A 171 28.88 4.91 -0.27
N LEU A 172 27.63 5.30 -0.02
CA LEU A 172 26.95 6.39 -0.71
C LEU A 172 27.62 7.75 -0.44
N PHE A 173 28.05 8.01 0.80
CA PHE A 173 28.80 9.21 1.15
C PHE A 173 30.16 9.28 0.44
N ILE A 174 30.93 8.17 0.44
CA ILE A 174 32.21 8.08 -0.27
C ILE A 174 32.04 8.28 -1.78
N LYS A 175 30.96 7.72 -2.40
CA LYS A 175 30.66 7.94 -3.81
C LYS A 175 30.32 9.40 -4.13
N LYS A 176 29.66 10.12 -3.21
CA LYS A 176 29.39 11.56 -3.39
C LYS A 176 30.66 12.41 -3.31
N LEU A 177 31.59 12.07 -2.39
CA LEU A 177 32.89 12.75 -2.28
C LEU A 177 33.81 12.55 -3.50
N LYS A 178 33.68 11.41 -4.22
CA LYS A 178 34.47 11.15 -5.44
C LYS A 178 33.90 11.83 -6.69
N LYS A 179 32.71 12.43 -6.63
CA LYS A 179 32.06 13.16 -7.73
C LYS A 179 32.09 14.69 -7.55
N ALA A 180 32.58 15.17 -6.43
CA ALA A 180 32.87 16.57 -6.15
C ALA A 180 34.37 16.86 -6.34
#